data_86b61c7e95b9559129319f4b31c627e3
#
_entry.id   86b61c7e95b9559129319f4b31c627e3
#
_cell.length_a   1.000
_cell.length_b   1.000
_cell.length_c   1.000
_cell.angle_alpha   90.00
_cell.angle_beta   90.00
_cell.angle_gamma   90.00
#
_symmetry.space_group_name_H-M   'P 1'
#
loop_
_entity.id
_entity.type
_entity.pdbx_description
1 polymer ?
#
loop_
_entity_poly.entity_id
_entity_poly.type
_entity_poly.pdbx_seq_one_letter_code
_entity_poly.pdbx_strand_id
1 'polypeptide(L)'
;IRRKILKKPRPFLIEFKTFRMRGHEEASGIKYVPKKLINDWKEKDPISNYEKFLLESKILSIDDIKVIKKEISKNIDENLVKTFEEEKIKSNIENEISDVYRHFNYEKIIPSEKIVEKRFIDAISDGIKETMMKFDDLIIMGQDIAEYGGVFKITEGFVDLFGKERVRNTPICESSIIEIAMGLSICNRKSIVELQFSDFITSGFNPVVNYLAKVHYRWGQNADVVLRMPCGAGVGAGPFHSQTNEAWFTKTPGLIVVYPAFPDDAKGLLISSIENPNPVLFFEHKALYRSIRGKVPEGYYNIEIGKAKLLRVGNDITVITYGLGVHEAIKVVDKNSISCDLIDLRTLSPLDEESIIKSVNKTGKAIILHEDSLFGGLGSEISSIIMENCFE
;
A
#
# COMPACT_ATOMS: atom_id res chain seq x y z
N ILE A 1 -11.15 7.09 31.89
CA ILE A 1 -10.35 7.68 30.79
C ILE A 1 -11.27 8.25 29.73
N ARG A 2 -12.18 7.45 29.10
CA ARG A 2 -13.09 7.90 28.05
C ARG A 2 -13.83 9.21 28.36
N ARG A 3 -14.43 9.30 29.56
CA ARG A 3 -15.13 10.54 30.02
C ARG A 3 -14.20 11.76 30.08
N LYS A 4 -12.92 11.56 30.46
CA LYS A 4 -11.91 12.64 30.51
C LYS A 4 -11.49 13.07 29.10
N ILE A 5 -11.32 12.12 28.17
CA ILE A 5 -10.98 12.37 26.78
C ILE A 5 -12.10 13.15 26.08
N LEU A 6 -13.37 12.77 26.29
CA LEU A 6 -14.50 13.46 25.69
C LEU A 6 -14.66 14.91 26.17
N LYS A 7 -14.27 15.21 27.43
CA LYS A 7 -14.33 16.57 27.98
C LYS A 7 -13.13 17.43 27.58
N LYS A 8 -11.95 16.81 27.45
CA LYS A 8 -10.70 17.49 27.09
C LYS A 8 -9.86 16.52 26.23
N PRO A 9 -9.94 16.61 24.90
CA PRO A 9 -9.18 15.75 24.01
C PRO A 9 -7.68 15.86 24.26
N ARG A 10 -7.03 14.72 24.50
CA ARG A 10 -5.56 14.62 24.66
C ARG A 10 -5.13 13.17 24.48
N PRO A 11 -3.87 12.89 24.09
CA PRO A 11 -3.35 11.52 24.06
C PRO A 11 -3.27 10.93 25.46
N PHE A 12 -3.48 9.61 25.54
CA PHE A 12 -3.35 8.81 26.76
C PHE A 12 -2.54 7.56 26.44
N LEU A 13 -1.52 7.32 27.25
CA LEU A 13 -0.82 6.05 27.29
C LEU A 13 -1.40 5.22 28.44
N ILE A 14 -1.85 4.00 28.16
CA ILE A 14 -2.39 3.06 29.15
C ILE A 14 -1.55 1.80 29.09
N GLU A 15 -0.83 1.52 30.18
CA GLU A 15 -0.10 0.26 30.36
C GLU A 15 -1.01 -0.77 31.00
N PHE A 16 -1.28 -1.88 30.30
CA PHE A 16 -1.98 -3.04 30.81
C PHE A 16 -0.97 -4.14 31.14
N LYS A 17 -0.76 -4.42 32.44
CA LYS A 17 0.07 -5.53 32.87
C LYS A 17 -0.78 -6.80 32.85
N THR A 18 -0.45 -7.69 31.93
CA THR A 18 -1.21 -8.92 31.70
C THR A 18 -0.30 -10.15 31.73
N PHE A 19 -0.90 -11.32 31.88
CA PHE A 19 -0.20 -12.59 31.81
C PHE A 19 -1.06 -13.60 31.03
N ARG A 20 -0.45 -14.29 30.08
CA ARG A 20 -1.13 -15.34 29.33
C ARG A 20 -1.14 -16.62 30.16
N MET A 21 -2.32 -17.01 30.70
CA MET A 21 -2.50 -18.17 31.59
C MET A 21 -2.42 -19.51 30.83
N ARG A 22 -2.65 -19.52 29.52
CA ARG A 22 -2.60 -20.70 28.65
C ARG A 22 -1.35 -20.70 27.78
N GLY A 23 -1.08 -21.80 27.10
CA GLY A 23 -0.01 -21.91 26.12
C GLY A 23 -0.18 -20.95 24.95
N HIS A 24 0.76 -20.98 24.01
CA HIS A 24 0.68 -20.20 22.79
C HIS A 24 -0.61 -20.52 22.00
N GLU A 25 -0.95 -21.77 21.96
CA GLU A 25 -2.19 -22.34 21.42
C GLU A 25 -2.69 -23.46 22.37
N GLU A 26 -3.89 -23.97 22.20
CA GLU A 26 -4.46 -25.00 23.08
C GLU A 26 -3.60 -26.27 23.16
N ALA A 27 -2.94 -26.65 22.05
CA ALA A 27 -2.05 -27.82 22.02
C ALA A 27 -0.68 -27.61 22.68
N SER A 28 -0.24 -26.35 22.88
CA SER A 28 1.16 -26.06 23.29
C SER A 28 1.48 -26.37 24.75
N GLY A 29 0.52 -26.47 25.63
CA GLY A 29 0.76 -26.64 27.07
C GLY A 29 1.56 -25.50 27.74
N ILE A 30 1.73 -25.59 29.06
CA ILE A 30 2.40 -24.56 29.87
C ILE A 30 3.48 -25.13 30.80
N LYS A 31 4.02 -26.32 30.53
CA LYS A 31 4.98 -27.00 31.40
C LYS A 31 6.25 -26.18 31.70
N TYR A 32 6.62 -25.28 30.78
CA TYR A 32 7.79 -24.42 30.91
C TYR A 32 7.56 -23.19 31.81
N VAL A 33 6.32 -22.91 32.19
CA VAL A 33 5.99 -21.76 33.02
C VAL A 33 6.07 -22.13 34.52
N PRO A 34 6.80 -21.37 35.35
CA PRO A 34 6.87 -21.65 36.78
C PRO A 34 5.48 -21.63 37.45
N LYS A 35 5.15 -22.68 38.19
CA LYS A 35 3.86 -22.80 38.90
C LYS A 35 3.57 -21.62 39.81
N LYS A 36 4.58 -21.07 40.49
CA LYS A 36 4.45 -19.90 41.33
C LYS A 36 3.90 -18.70 40.52
N LEU A 37 4.47 -18.45 39.36
CA LEU A 37 4.03 -17.34 38.51
C LEU A 37 2.57 -17.48 38.04
N ILE A 38 2.16 -18.71 37.70
CA ILE A 38 0.75 -18.98 37.36
C ILE A 38 -0.16 -18.70 38.55
N ASN A 39 0.21 -19.12 39.76
CA ASN A 39 -0.59 -18.89 40.95
C ASN A 39 -0.68 -17.40 41.31
N ASP A 40 0.44 -16.68 41.24
CA ASP A 40 0.50 -15.22 41.49
C ASP A 40 -0.42 -14.42 40.53
N TRP A 41 -0.57 -14.91 39.28
CA TRP A 41 -1.45 -14.28 38.29
C TRP A 41 -2.89 -14.72 38.36
N LYS A 42 -3.20 -15.93 38.89
CA LYS A 42 -4.58 -16.37 39.18
C LYS A 42 -5.24 -15.43 40.18
N GLU A 43 -4.52 -14.98 41.21
CA GLU A 43 -5.02 -14.03 42.19
C GLU A 43 -5.35 -12.66 41.59
N LYS A 44 -4.76 -12.36 40.43
CA LYS A 44 -4.95 -11.09 39.68
C LYS A 44 -5.98 -11.25 38.55
N ASP A 45 -6.68 -12.36 38.49
CA ASP A 45 -7.68 -12.61 37.44
C ASP A 45 -8.73 -11.50 37.40
N PRO A 46 -8.86 -10.77 36.25
CA PRO A 46 -9.73 -9.60 36.18
C PRO A 46 -11.23 -9.96 36.36
N ILE A 47 -11.64 -11.14 35.93
CA ILE A 47 -13.07 -11.57 36.03
C ILE A 47 -13.40 -11.83 37.49
N SER A 48 -12.62 -12.67 38.17
CA SER A 48 -12.83 -13.01 39.56
C SER A 48 -12.78 -11.80 40.51
N ASN A 49 -11.79 -10.90 40.25
CA ASN A 49 -11.67 -9.68 41.02
C ASN A 49 -12.81 -8.70 40.76
N TYR A 50 -13.34 -8.65 39.55
CA TYR A 50 -14.47 -7.78 39.22
C TYR A 50 -15.78 -8.34 39.77
N GLU A 51 -15.99 -9.66 39.73
CA GLU A 51 -17.13 -10.31 40.39
C GLU A 51 -17.13 -9.97 41.91
N LYS A 52 -15.97 -10.12 42.56
CA LYS A 52 -15.82 -9.78 43.99
C LYS A 52 -16.17 -8.31 44.26
N PHE A 53 -15.67 -7.40 43.45
CA PHE A 53 -15.98 -5.97 43.54
C PHE A 53 -17.48 -5.70 43.41
N LEU A 54 -18.16 -6.33 42.45
CA LEU A 54 -19.58 -6.15 42.21
C LEU A 54 -20.44 -6.65 43.41
N LEU A 55 -20.06 -7.77 44.01
CA LEU A 55 -20.70 -8.33 45.22
C LEU A 55 -20.48 -7.43 46.44
N GLU A 56 -19.22 -7.05 46.73
CA GLU A 56 -18.88 -6.18 47.86
C GLU A 56 -19.54 -4.80 47.75
N SER A 57 -19.62 -4.25 46.51
CA SER A 57 -20.31 -3.00 46.24
C SER A 57 -21.84 -3.13 46.21
N LYS A 58 -22.38 -4.30 46.39
CA LYS A 58 -23.84 -4.60 46.34
C LYS A 58 -24.49 -4.16 45.01
N ILE A 59 -23.73 -4.18 43.90
CA ILE A 59 -24.23 -3.90 42.56
C ILE A 59 -24.94 -5.12 42.00
N LEU A 60 -24.39 -6.31 42.24
CA LEU A 60 -25.00 -7.61 41.90
C LEU A 60 -25.07 -8.51 43.12
N SER A 61 -26.04 -9.41 43.14
CA SER A 61 -26.12 -10.52 44.08
C SER A 61 -25.43 -11.77 43.49
N ILE A 62 -25.21 -12.78 44.36
CA ILE A 62 -24.70 -14.09 43.92
C ILE A 62 -25.62 -14.72 42.88
N ASP A 63 -26.96 -14.55 43.08
CA ASP A 63 -27.95 -15.13 42.18
C ASP A 63 -27.97 -14.41 40.82
N ASP A 64 -27.78 -13.09 40.79
CA ASP A 64 -27.62 -12.35 39.53
C ASP A 64 -26.41 -12.88 38.74
N ILE A 65 -25.29 -13.12 39.40
CA ILE A 65 -24.09 -13.68 38.74
C ILE A 65 -24.34 -15.08 38.17
N LYS A 66 -25.07 -15.93 38.92
CA LYS A 66 -25.48 -17.27 38.46
C LYS A 66 -26.38 -17.20 37.24
N VAL A 67 -27.35 -16.29 37.24
CA VAL A 67 -28.26 -16.07 36.10
C VAL A 67 -27.47 -15.64 34.89
N ILE A 68 -26.60 -14.63 35.00
CA ILE A 68 -25.75 -14.14 33.91
C ILE A 68 -24.89 -15.27 33.33
N LYS A 69 -24.22 -16.05 34.19
CA LYS A 69 -23.38 -17.19 33.74
C LYS A 69 -24.21 -18.24 33.01
N LYS A 70 -25.41 -18.55 33.52
CA LYS A 70 -26.31 -19.52 32.89
C LYS A 70 -26.78 -19.03 31.49
N GLU A 71 -27.18 -17.77 31.40
CA GLU A 71 -27.63 -17.17 30.14
C GLU A 71 -26.48 -17.16 29.07
N ILE A 72 -25.26 -16.80 29.49
CA ILE A 72 -24.09 -16.83 28.60
C ILE A 72 -23.83 -18.27 28.14
N SER A 73 -23.78 -19.26 29.03
CA SER A 73 -23.59 -20.67 28.68
C SER A 73 -24.67 -21.15 27.71
N LYS A 74 -25.93 -20.87 28.00
CA LYS A 74 -27.04 -21.22 27.11
C LYS A 74 -26.90 -20.62 25.73
N ASN A 75 -26.52 -19.34 25.65
CA ASN A 75 -26.32 -18.65 24.39
C ASN A 75 -25.17 -19.28 23.59
N ILE A 76 -24.05 -19.63 24.24
CA ILE A 76 -22.96 -20.36 23.63
C ILE A 76 -23.39 -21.69 23.05
N ASP A 77 -24.08 -22.50 23.85
CA ASP A 77 -24.55 -23.83 23.44
C ASP A 77 -25.52 -23.76 22.25
N GLU A 78 -26.50 -22.82 22.30
CA GLU A 78 -27.45 -22.61 21.20
C GLU A 78 -26.75 -22.18 19.89
N ASN A 79 -25.72 -21.30 19.97
CA ASN A 79 -24.98 -20.89 18.79
C ASN A 79 -24.05 -22.00 18.26
N LEU A 80 -23.48 -22.81 19.14
CA LEU A 80 -22.72 -24.00 18.74
C LEU A 80 -23.58 -24.99 17.96
N VAL A 81 -24.80 -25.29 18.45
CA VAL A 81 -25.71 -26.15 17.71
C VAL A 81 -26.01 -25.62 16.34
N LYS A 82 -26.39 -24.34 16.22
CA LYS A 82 -26.62 -23.70 14.92
C LYS A 82 -25.43 -23.81 13.98
N THR A 83 -24.22 -23.50 14.50
CA THR A 83 -22.99 -23.52 13.69
C THR A 83 -22.64 -24.93 13.18
N PHE A 84 -22.91 -25.97 14.01
CA PHE A 84 -22.69 -27.36 13.61
C PHE A 84 -23.74 -27.90 12.64
N GLU A 85 -24.93 -27.29 12.59
CA GLU A 85 -25.97 -27.60 11.61
C GLU A 85 -25.81 -26.88 10.28
N GLU A 86 -24.97 -25.81 10.21
CA GLU A 86 -24.70 -25.10 8.99
C GLU A 86 -23.88 -25.96 8.00
N GLU A 87 -24.11 -25.74 6.72
CA GLU A 87 -23.29 -26.37 5.69
C GLU A 87 -21.81 -25.97 5.84
N LYS A 88 -20.92 -26.93 5.63
CA LYS A 88 -19.49 -26.64 5.61
C LYS A 88 -19.16 -25.63 4.52
N ILE A 89 -18.43 -24.61 4.89
CA ILE A 89 -17.95 -23.59 3.95
C ILE A 89 -17.13 -24.28 2.85
N LYS A 90 -17.53 -24.04 1.61
CA LYS A 90 -16.78 -24.46 0.43
C LYS A 90 -16.02 -23.26 -0.11
N SER A 91 -14.71 -23.40 -0.33
CA SER A 91 -13.92 -22.38 -0.98
C SER A 91 -14.38 -22.21 -2.42
N ASN A 92 -14.44 -20.97 -2.88
CA ASN A 92 -14.67 -20.60 -4.26
C ASN A 92 -13.52 -19.71 -4.71
N ILE A 93 -12.76 -20.17 -5.69
CA ILE A 93 -11.52 -19.50 -6.11
C ILE A 93 -11.78 -18.09 -6.67
N GLU A 94 -12.92 -17.87 -7.34
CA GLU A 94 -13.29 -16.57 -7.90
C GLU A 94 -13.55 -15.55 -6.78
N ASN A 95 -14.26 -15.97 -5.73
CA ASN A 95 -14.49 -15.13 -4.56
C ASN A 95 -13.18 -14.84 -3.81
N GLU A 96 -12.33 -15.85 -3.60
CA GLU A 96 -11.04 -15.68 -2.92
C GLU A 96 -10.15 -14.66 -3.65
N ILE A 97 -10.11 -14.72 -4.98
CA ILE A 97 -9.33 -13.77 -5.79
C ILE A 97 -9.96 -12.37 -5.75
N SER A 98 -11.27 -12.27 -5.86
CA SER A 98 -11.98 -10.97 -5.85
C SER A 98 -11.89 -10.27 -4.50
N ASP A 99 -11.81 -11.02 -3.41
CA ASP A 99 -11.71 -10.47 -2.04
C ASP A 99 -10.32 -9.93 -1.69
N VAL A 100 -9.30 -10.24 -2.49
CA VAL A 100 -7.92 -9.74 -2.26
C VAL A 100 -7.87 -8.22 -2.34
N TYR A 101 -8.62 -7.62 -3.25
CA TYR A 101 -8.68 -6.18 -3.45
C TYR A 101 -10.07 -5.64 -3.17
N ARG A 102 -10.13 -4.49 -2.54
CA ARG A 102 -11.38 -3.74 -2.43
C ARG A 102 -11.81 -3.28 -3.82
N HIS A 103 -13.05 -3.58 -4.17
CA HIS A 103 -13.60 -3.18 -5.45
C HIS A 103 -13.54 -1.66 -5.65
N PHE A 104 -13.07 -1.24 -6.81
CA PHE A 104 -12.95 0.15 -7.21
C PHE A 104 -13.46 0.34 -8.65
N ASN A 105 -14.47 1.18 -8.81
CA ASN A 105 -14.94 1.58 -10.13
C ASN A 105 -14.11 2.79 -10.58
N TYR A 106 -13.24 2.58 -11.57
CA TYR A 106 -12.51 3.67 -12.19
C TYR A 106 -13.45 4.51 -13.05
N GLU A 107 -13.54 5.80 -12.72
CA GLU A 107 -14.24 6.79 -13.53
C GLU A 107 -13.22 7.71 -14.18
N LYS A 108 -13.12 7.67 -15.50
CA LYS A 108 -12.17 8.49 -16.25
C LYS A 108 -12.52 9.97 -16.16
N ILE A 109 -11.60 10.74 -15.65
CA ILE A 109 -11.66 12.21 -15.65
C ILE A 109 -10.87 12.73 -16.85
N ILE A 110 -11.57 13.36 -17.78
CA ILE A 110 -10.95 13.87 -19.02
C ILE A 110 -9.99 15.02 -18.67
N PRO A 111 -8.73 14.95 -19.12
CA PRO A 111 -7.77 16.01 -18.90
C PRO A 111 -8.17 17.31 -19.61
N SER A 112 -7.73 18.44 -19.05
CA SER A 112 -7.90 19.77 -19.66
C SER A 112 -7.15 19.84 -21.00
N GLU A 113 -7.69 20.60 -21.94
CA GLU A 113 -6.98 20.94 -23.20
C GLU A 113 -5.81 21.90 -22.98
N LYS A 114 -5.79 22.61 -21.84
CA LYS A 114 -4.70 23.50 -21.48
C LYS A 114 -3.50 22.70 -20.99
N ILE A 115 -2.42 22.74 -21.75
CA ILE A 115 -1.22 21.95 -21.52
C ILE A 115 -0.08 22.89 -21.13
N VAL A 116 0.69 22.46 -20.12
CA VAL A 116 1.89 23.17 -19.64
C VAL A 116 3.07 22.20 -19.65
N GLU A 117 4.24 22.68 -20.07
CA GLU A 117 5.47 21.92 -19.97
C GLU A 117 5.95 21.86 -18.50
N LYS A 118 6.06 20.68 -17.93
CA LYS A 118 6.52 20.44 -16.56
C LYS A 118 7.65 19.43 -16.51
N ARG A 119 8.53 19.55 -15.51
CA ARG A 119 9.46 18.48 -15.16
C ARG A 119 8.67 17.34 -14.52
N PHE A 120 9.23 16.13 -14.53
CA PHE A 120 8.63 14.97 -13.90
C PHE A 120 8.28 15.23 -12.41
N ILE A 121 9.22 15.83 -11.67
CA ILE A 121 9.03 16.16 -10.25
C ILE A 121 7.92 17.20 -10.02
N ASP A 122 7.81 18.20 -10.91
CA ASP A 122 6.78 19.23 -10.78
C ASP A 122 5.38 18.66 -11.07
N ALA A 123 5.28 17.67 -11.95
CA ALA A 123 4.03 16.97 -12.24
C ALA A 123 3.56 16.12 -11.06
N ILE A 124 4.48 15.48 -10.32
CA ILE A 124 4.18 14.77 -9.07
C ILE A 124 3.66 15.74 -8.01
N SER A 125 4.38 16.86 -7.79
CA SER A 125 3.96 17.90 -6.86
C SER A 125 2.56 18.44 -7.18
N ASP A 126 2.30 18.68 -8.47
CA ASP A 126 1.01 19.12 -8.97
C ASP A 126 -0.12 18.10 -8.70
N GLY A 127 0.16 16.81 -8.94
CA GLY A 127 -0.78 15.72 -8.63
C GLY A 127 -1.16 15.64 -7.16
N ILE A 128 -0.17 15.77 -6.25
CA ILE A 128 -0.42 15.80 -4.80
C ILE A 128 -1.25 17.04 -4.45
N LYS A 129 -0.89 18.21 -4.98
CA LYS A 129 -1.59 19.46 -4.72
C LYS A 129 -3.06 19.38 -5.13
N GLU A 130 -3.34 18.90 -6.34
CA GLU A 130 -4.70 18.75 -6.87
C GLU A 130 -5.54 17.79 -6.02
N THR A 131 -4.94 16.68 -5.57
CA THR A 131 -5.63 15.71 -4.70
C THR A 131 -5.87 16.28 -3.28
N MET A 132 -4.92 17.02 -2.72
CA MET A 132 -5.10 17.68 -1.43
C MET A 132 -6.15 18.80 -1.49
N MET A 133 -6.35 19.42 -2.64
CA MET A 133 -7.45 20.37 -2.86
C MET A 133 -8.82 19.68 -2.97
N LYS A 134 -8.85 18.46 -3.52
CA LYS A 134 -10.09 17.68 -3.70
C LYS A 134 -10.52 16.96 -2.42
N PHE A 135 -9.55 16.43 -1.67
CA PHE A 135 -9.80 15.65 -0.44
C PHE A 135 -9.33 16.44 0.78
N ASP A 136 -10.25 17.06 1.49
CA ASP A 136 -9.96 17.92 2.66
C ASP A 136 -9.34 17.14 3.82
N ASP A 137 -9.52 15.83 3.86
CA ASP A 137 -9.02 14.94 4.90
C ASP A 137 -7.75 14.17 4.51
N LEU A 138 -7.22 14.37 3.30
CA LEU A 138 -5.96 13.77 2.85
C LEU A 138 -4.78 14.34 3.63
N ILE A 139 -4.00 13.44 4.24
CA ILE A 139 -2.80 13.77 5.00
C ILE A 139 -1.57 13.26 4.25
N ILE A 140 -0.56 14.10 4.09
CA ILE A 140 0.77 13.68 3.64
C ILE A 140 1.74 13.72 4.81
N MET A 141 2.52 12.64 4.98
CA MET A 141 3.51 12.51 6.05
C MET A 141 4.80 11.89 5.55
N GLY A 142 5.90 12.28 6.17
CA GLY A 142 7.24 11.81 5.84
C GLY A 142 8.31 12.62 6.55
N GLN A 143 9.57 12.33 6.27
CA GLN A 143 10.70 13.01 6.88
C GLN A 143 10.97 14.32 6.13
N ASP A 144 11.06 15.43 6.86
CA ASP A 144 11.40 16.77 6.35
C ASP A 144 10.45 17.33 5.27
N ILE A 145 9.25 16.77 5.12
CA ILE A 145 8.32 17.14 4.04
C ILE A 145 7.51 18.41 4.32
N ALA A 146 7.45 18.87 5.58
CA ALA A 146 6.68 20.04 5.94
C ALA A 146 7.41 21.35 5.55
N GLU A 147 8.02 22.06 6.48
CA GLU A 147 8.62 23.36 6.24
C GLU A 147 9.80 23.31 5.23
N TYR A 148 10.57 22.21 5.24
CA TYR A 148 11.67 22.04 4.31
C TYR A 148 11.21 21.66 2.88
N GLY A 149 10.03 21.06 2.74
CA GLY A 149 9.44 20.66 1.46
C GLY A 149 10.00 19.35 0.87
N GLY A 150 10.59 18.50 1.71
CA GLY A 150 11.18 17.21 1.33
C GLY A 150 12.57 17.33 0.69
N VAL A 151 13.30 16.23 0.64
CA VAL A 151 14.65 16.14 0.05
C VAL A 151 14.66 16.59 -1.41
N PHE A 152 13.62 16.30 -2.15
CA PHE A 152 13.49 16.63 -3.57
C PHE A 152 12.65 17.89 -3.84
N LYS A 153 12.13 18.56 -2.79
CA LYS A 153 11.31 19.77 -2.88
C LYS A 153 9.94 19.57 -3.55
N ILE A 154 9.36 18.39 -3.39
CA ILE A 154 8.05 18.05 -3.96
C ILE A 154 6.92 18.73 -3.20
N THR A 155 7.06 18.85 -1.88
CA THR A 155 6.04 19.43 -0.97
C THR A 155 6.36 20.86 -0.52
N GLU A 156 7.28 21.54 -1.22
CA GLU A 156 7.65 22.93 -0.90
C GLU A 156 6.43 23.85 -0.99
N GLY A 157 6.20 24.63 0.07
CA GLY A 157 5.02 25.53 0.20
C GLY A 157 3.70 24.85 0.57
N PHE A 158 3.65 23.53 0.72
CA PHE A 158 2.40 22.83 1.05
C PHE A 158 1.91 23.13 2.46
N VAL A 159 2.80 23.39 3.41
CA VAL A 159 2.40 23.78 4.78
C VAL A 159 1.62 25.09 4.77
N ASP A 160 2.03 26.06 3.93
CA ASP A 160 1.34 27.36 3.81
C ASP A 160 -0.04 27.21 3.17
N LEU A 161 -0.20 26.23 2.25
CA LEU A 161 -1.45 25.99 1.55
C LEU A 161 -2.43 25.13 2.36
N PHE A 162 -1.95 24.08 3.04
CA PHE A 162 -2.79 23.03 3.62
C PHE A 162 -2.67 22.92 5.15
N GLY A 163 -1.72 23.61 5.75
CA GLY A 163 -1.49 23.59 7.19
C GLY A 163 -0.72 22.38 7.70
N LYS A 164 -0.13 22.52 8.88
CA LYS A 164 0.68 21.47 9.54
C LYS A 164 -0.10 20.22 9.92
N GLU A 165 -1.41 20.32 10.04
CA GLU A 165 -2.27 19.17 10.38
C GLU A 165 -2.37 18.19 9.20
N ARG A 166 -2.20 18.68 7.97
CA ARG A 166 -2.29 17.87 6.75
C ARG A 166 -0.93 17.59 6.10
N VAL A 167 0.11 18.38 6.42
CA VAL A 167 1.48 18.19 5.92
C VAL A 167 2.40 18.00 7.11
N ARG A 168 2.80 16.75 7.38
CA ARG A 168 3.40 16.37 8.66
C ARG A 168 4.81 15.84 8.53
N ASN A 169 5.75 16.46 9.23
CA ASN A 169 7.03 15.83 9.48
C ASN A 169 6.88 14.64 10.44
N THR A 170 7.66 13.61 10.20
CA THR A 170 7.76 12.45 11.08
C THR A 170 9.20 12.24 11.53
N PRO A 171 9.44 11.55 12.67
CA PRO A 171 10.74 10.98 12.97
C PRO A 171 11.19 9.99 11.89
N ILE A 172 12.48 9.64 11.88
CA ILE A 172 13.02 8.55 11.04
C ILE A 172 12.54 7.23 11.62
N CYS A 173 11.43 6.72 11.09
CA CYS A 173 10.80 5.49 11.58
C CYS A 173 9.80 4.96 10.53
N GLU A 174 10.29 4.40 9.43
CA GLU A 174 9.50 4.01 8.26
C GLU A 174 8.38 3.02 8.60
N SER A 175 8.66 2.03 9.49
CA SER A 175 7.64 1.09 9.97
C SER A 175 6.46 1.82 10.62
N SER A 176 6.75 2.72 11.57
CA SER A 176 5.72 3.46 12.30
C SER A 176 4.94 4.42 11.41
N ILE A 177 5.58 5.05 10.43
CA ILE A 177 4.89 5.95 9.49
C ILE A 177 3.86 5.17 8.68
N ILE A 178 4.22 3.98 8.20
CA ILE A 178 3.32 3.10 7.44
C ILE A 178 2.17 2.60 8.31
N GLU A 179 2.45 2.21 9.55
CA GLU A 179 1.44 1.74 10.50
C GLU A 179 0.47 2.86 10.92
N ILE A 180 0.96 4.10 11.06
CA ILE A 180 0.13 5.28 11.30
C ILE A 180 -0.78 5.54 10.09
N ALA A 181 -0.25 5.45 8.87
CA ALA A 181 -1.03 5.60 7.65
C ALA A 181 -2.15 4.55 7.54
N MET A 182 -1.85 3.29 7.89
CA MET A 182 -2.86 2.25 8.00
C MET A 182 -3.92 2.58 9.05
N GLY A 183 -3.51 3.08 10.22
CA GLY A 183 -4.44 3.52 11.27
C GLY A 183 -5.35 4.67 10.81
N LEU A 184 -4.81 5.62 10.04
CA LEU A 184 -5.60 6.69 9.42
C LEU A 184 -6.63 6.13 8.43
N SER A 185 -6.23 5.18 7.59
CA SER A 185 -7.13 4.51 6.65
C SER A 185 -8.27 3.76 7.35
N ILE A 186 -7.99 3.04 8.44
CA ILE A 186 -9.02 2.40 9.29
C ILE A 186 -10.00 3.44 9.85
N CYS A 187 -9.53 4.66 10.10
CA CYS A 187 -10.37 5.79 10.52
C CYS A 187 -11.01 6.55 9.35
N ASN A 188 -11.02 5.99 8.14
CA ASN A 188 -11.52 6.58 6.90
C ASN A 188 -10.82 7.91 6.54
N ARG A 189 -9.50 7.97 6.74
CA ARG A 189 -8.65 9.10 6.34
C ARG A 189 -7.63 8.63 5.32
N LYS A 190 -7.63 9.25 4.15
CA LYS A 190 -6.62 8.98 3.12
C LYS A 190 -5.26 9.50 3.53
N SER A 191 -4.21 8.80 3.14
CA SER A 191 -2.86 9.26 3.43
C SER A 191 -1.85 8.94 2.32
N ILE A 192 -0.90 9.86 2.18
CA ILE A 192 0.31 9.68 1.38
C ILE A 192 1.48 9.60 2.36
N VAL A 193 2.30 8.58 2.23
CA VAL A 193 3.57 8.45 2.94
C VAL A 193 4.70 8.68 1.95
N GLU A 194 5.57 9.64 2.23
CA GLU A 194 6.80 9.82 1.48
C GLU A 194 7.95 9.11 2.21
N LEU A 195 8.53 8.09 1.59
CA LEU A 195 9.86 7.61 1.95
C LEU A 195 10.90 8.46 1.23
N GLN A 196 12.01 8.80 1.88
CA GLN A 196 13.07 9.57 1.21
C GLN A 196 13.69 8.79 0.05
N PHE A 197 13.84 7.47 0.24
CA PHE A 197 14.33 6.53 -0.77
C PHE A 197 13.61 5.18 -0.60
N SER A 198 13.36 4.49 -1.70
CA SER A 198 12.76 3.14 -1.68
C SER A 198 13.63 2.12 -0.92
N ASP A 199 14.93 2.37 -0.84
CA ASP A 199 15.90 1.57 -0.09
C ASP A 199 15.49 1.40 1.38
N PHE A 200 14.87 2.42 1.97
CA PHE A 200 14.49 2.43 3.41
C PHE A 200 13.22 1.67 3.72
N ILE A 201 12.51 1.18 2.70
CA ILE A 201 11.31 0.35 2.89
C ILE A 201 11.63 -0.95 3.65
N THR A 202 12.89 -1.37 3.67
CA THR A 202 13.31 -2.59 4.38
C THR A 202 12.97 -2.57 5.86
N SER A 203 13.02 -1.40 6.53
CA SER A 203 12.57 -1.24 7.91
C SER A 203 11.04 -1.25 8.06
N GLY A 204 10.32 -0.89 7.00
CA GLY A 204 8.86 -0.92 6.91
C GLY A 204 8.28 -2.11 6.14
N PHE A 205 9.10 -3.12 5.78
CA PHE A 205 8.68 -4.25 4.94
C PHE A 205 7.53 -5.04 5.56
N ASN A 206 7.61 -5.38 6.84
CA ASN A 206 6.58 -6.13 7.54
C ASN A 206 5.19 -5.44 7.51
N PRO A 207 5.02 -4.15 7.89
CA PRO A 207 3.72 -3.49 7.79
C PRO A 207 3.18 -3.40 6.36
N VAL A 208 4.02 -3.34 5.34
CA VAL A 208 3.56 -3.36 3.94
C VAL A 208 3.02 -4.74 3.56
N VAL A 209 3.83 -5.80 3.69
CA VAL A 209 3.48 -7.14 3.15
C VAL A 209 2.53 -7.93 4.04
N ASN A 210 2.50 -7.69 5.36
CA ASN A 210 1.67 -8.43 6.30
C ASN A 210 0.44 -7.67 6.81
N TYR A 211 0.43 -6.33 6.75
CA TYR A 211 -0.71 -5.54 7.19
C TYR A 211 -1.41 -4.85 6.01
N LEU A 212 -0.78 -3.90 5.32
CA LEU A 212 -1.43 -3.18 4.23
C LEU A 212 -1.95 -4.13 3.14
N ALA A 213 -1.14 -5.08 2.70
CA ALA A 213 -1.50 -6.03 1.66
C ALA A 213 -2.66 -6.96 2.04
N LYS A 214 -2.90 -7.22 3.33
CA LYS A 214 -3.80 -8.30 3.77
C LYS A 214 -4.96 -7.83 4.63
N VAL A 215 -4.97 -6.59 5.09
CA VAL A 215 -5.98 -6.10 6.03
C VAL A 215 -7.38 -6.10 5.42
N HIS A 216 -7.50 -5.80 4.13
CA HIS A 216 -8.78 -5.86 3.44
C HIS A 216 -9.27 -7.31 3.31
N TYR A 217 -8.46 -8.19 2.74
CA TYR A 217 -8.78 -9.62 2.59
C TYR A 217 -9.16 -10.27 3.93
N ARG A 218 -8.44 -9.94 5.01
CA ARG A 218 -8.65 -10.56 6.32
C ARG A 218 -9.86 -10.03 7.08
N TRP A 219 -10.16 -8.74 6.98
CA TRP A 219 -11.16 -8.07 7.81
C TRP A 219 -12.10 -7.10 7.07
N GLY A 220 -11.97 -6.95 5.76
CA GLY A 220 -12.71 -5.94 4.99
C GLY A 220 -12.36 -4.49 5.35
N GLN A 221 -11.23 -4.25 6.03
CA GLN A 221 -10.80 -2.91 6.42
C GLN A 221 -10.26 -2.11 5.25
N ASN A 222 -10.36 -0.79 5.34
CA ASN A 222 -9.72 0.09 4.38
C ASN A 222 -8.19 0.01 4.47
N ALA A 223 -7.52 0.16 3.32
CA ALA A 223 -6.07 0.22 3.22
C ALA A 223 -5.63 1.23 2.16
N ASP A 224 -6.39 2.33 1.99
CA ASP A 224 -6.16 3.39 1.01
C ASP A 224 -4.97 4.29 1.42
N VAL A 225 -3.79 3.72 1.28
CA VAL A 225 -2.50 4.35 1.58
C VAL A 225 -1.64 4.38 0.32
N VAL A 226 -1.07 5.52 -0.02
CA VAL A 226 -0.08 5.64 -1.09
C VAL A 226 1.30 5.80 -0.49
N LEU A 227 2.21 4.88 -0.80
CA LEU A 227 3.63 4.97 -0.44
C LEU A 227 4.40 5.50 -1.64
N ARG A 228 4.89 6.74 -1.58
CA ARG A 228 5.80 7.30 -2.58
C ARG A 228 7.22 6.85 -2.30
N MET A 229 7.85 6.29 -3.32
CA MET A 229 9.11 5.57 -3.19
C MET A 229 10.12 6.03 -4.24
N PRO A 230 10.89 7.10 -3.97
CA PRO A 230 11.99 7.52 -4.83
C PRO A 230 13.05 6.40 -4.96
N CYS A 231 13.31 5.89 -6.17
CA CYS A 231 14.13 4.71 -6.42
C CYS A 231 15.15 4.93 -7.53
N GLY A 232 15.93 3.90 -7.83
CA GLY A 232 16.82 3.83 -8.97
C GLY A 232 18.20 4.48 -8.79
N ALA A 233 19.12 4.18 -9.68
CA ALA A 233 20.47 4.69 -9.70
C ALA A 233 20.60 6.06 -10.44
N GLY A 234 21.80 6.47 -10.78
CA GLY A 234 22.08 7.63 -11.62
C GLY A 234 22.28 8.96 -10.89
N VAL A 235 22.15 9.02 -9.56
CA VAL A 235 22.37 10.24 -8.76
C VAL A 235 23.69 10.23 -7.98
N GLY A 236 24.49 9.16 -8.07
CA GLY A 236 25.79 9.06 -7.43
C GLY A 236 25.77 8.91 -5.91
N ALA A 237 24.66 8.43 -5.32
CA ALA A 237 24.46 8.34 -3.88
C ALA A 237 24.89 6.98 -3.26
N GLY A 238 25.47 6.09 -4.04
CA GLY A 238 25.96 4.77 -3.60
C GLY A 238 24.87 3.73 -3.37
N PRO A 239 25.23 2.51 -2.91
CA PRO A 239 24.33 1.35 -2.94
C PRO A 239 23.14 1.44 -1.98
N PHE A 240 23.22 2.27 -0.94
CA PHE A 240 22.14 2.43 0.03
C PHE A 240 21.07 3.46 -0.37
N HIS A 241 21.20 4.06 -1.55
CA HIS A 241 20.30 5.09 -2.07
C HIS A 241 20.00 4.92 -3.57
N SER A 242 20.27 3.75 -4.12
CA SER A 242 20.23 3.53 -5.57
C SER A 242 19.54 2.22 -5.96
N GLN A 243 18.81 1.59 -5.04
CA GLN A 243 18.17 0.32 -5.31
C GLN A 243 16.90 0.49 -6.15
N THR A 244 16.60 -0.56 -6.91
CA THR A 244 15.31 -0.83 -7.55
C THR A 244 14.77 -2.08 -6.89
N ASN A 245 13.68 -1.99 -6.17
CA ASN A 245 13.17 -3.06 -5.31
C ASN A 245 11.67 -3.33 -5.51
N GLU A 246 11.13 -2.90 -6.62
CA GLU A 246 9.72 -3.07 -6.99
C GLU A 246 9.29 -4.53 -7.06
N ALA A 247 10.17 -5.44 -7.51
CA ALA A 247 9.88 -6.86 -7.62
C ALA A 247 9.61 -7.55 -6.26
N TRP A 248 10.03 -6.95 -5.15
CA TRP A 248 9.67 -7.47 -3.83
C TRP A 248 8.17 -7.37 -3.54
N PHE A 249 7.50 -6.43 -4.18
CA PHE A 249 6.09 -6.10 -3.92
C PHE A 249 5.15 -6.56 -5.01
N THR A 250 5.61 -6.72 -6.25
CA THR A 250 4.77 -7.18 -7.37
C THR A 250 4.21 -8.59 -7.15
N LYS A 251 4.93 -9.43 -6.41
CA LYS A 251 4.49 -10.79 -6.03
C LYS A 251 3.67 -10.86 -4.74
N THR A 252 3.30 -9.71 -4.15
CA THR A 252 2.52 -9.67 -2.90
C THR A 252 1.07 -9.32 -3.22
N PRO A 253 0.14 -10.29 -3.19
CA PRO A 253 -1.28 -10.02 -3.43
C PRO A 253 -1.81 -8.98 -2.45
N GLY A 254 -2.68 -8.09 -2.93
CA GLY A 254 -3.24 -6.98 -2.18
C GLY A 254 -2.48 -5.65 -2.30
N LEU A 255 -1.32 -5.65 -2.99
CA LEU A 255 -0.58 -4.43 -3.29
C LEU A 255 -0.73 -4.04 -4.77
N ILE A 256 -0.86 -2.75 -5.02
CA ILE A 256 -0.76 -2.15 -6.35
C ILE A 256 0.63 -1.51 -6.46
N VAL A 257 1.32 -1.73 -7.59
CA VAL A 257 2.66 -1.19 -7.85
C VAL A 257 2.64 -0.37 -9.12
N VAL A 258 2.90 0.92 -9.00
CA VAL A 258 2.88 1.90 -10.10
C VAL A 258 4.28 2.48 -10.29
N TYR A 259 4.71 2.63 -11.56
CA TYR A 259 6.05 3.12 -11.88
C TYR A 259 6.04 3.93 -13.20
N PRO A 260 5.61 5.20 -13.18
CA PRO A 260 5.52 6.04 -14.38
C PRO A 260 6.90 6.44 -14.91
N ALA A 261 6.95 6.75 -16.22
CA ALA A 261 8.13 7.24 -16.91
C ALA A 261 7.99 8.69 -17.42
N PHE A 262 6.78 9.20 -17.61
CA PHE A 262 6.51 10.54 -18.15
C PHE A 262 5.78 11.44 -17.14
N PRO A 263 5.95 12.79 -17.25
CA PRO A 263 5.33 13.74 -16.33
C PRO A 263 3.80 13.68 -16.29
N ASP A 264 3.14 13.53 -17.46
CA ASP A 264 1.68 13.40 -17.57
C ASP A 264 1.19 12.11 -16.92
N ASP A 265 1.86 10.99 -17.18
CA ASP A 265 1.56 9.71 -16.55
C ASP A 265 1.81 9.75 -15.04
N ALA A 266 2.89 10.39 -14.58
CA ALA A 266 3.20 10.53 -13.16
C ALA A 266 2.11 11.27 -12.40
N LYS A 267 1.61 12.41 -12.92
CA LYS A 267 0.50 13.15 -12.32
C LYS A 267 -0.79 12.33 -12.33
N GLY A 268 -1.20 11.81 -13.49
CA GLY A 268 -2.48 11.14 -13.63
C GLY A 268 -2.56 9.81 -12.87
N LEU A 269 -1.49 9.01 -12.88
CA LEU A 269 -1.41 7.75 -12.13
C LEU A 269 -1.31 7.98 -10.61
N LEU A 270 -0.65 9.06 -10.16
CA LEU A 270 -0.61 9.41 -8.75
C LEU A 270 -2.00 9.80 -8.24
N ILE A 271 -2.73 10.57 -9.02
CA ILE A 271 -4.12 10.93 -8.71
C ILE A 271 -4.98 9.64 -8.61
N SER A 272 -4.88 8.74 -9.59
CA SER A 272 -5.58 7.44 -9.55
C SER A 272 -5.18 6.60 -8.33
N SER A 273 -3.91 6.62 -7.96
CA SER A 273 -3.40 5.91 -6.78
C SER A 273 -4.02 6.43 -5.49
N ILE A 274 -4.23 7.74 -5.37
CA ILE A 274 -4.84 8.35 -4.19
C ILE A 274 -6.37 8.13 -4.18
N GLU A 275 -7.02 8.08 -5.34
CA GLU A 275 -8.44 7.73 -5.44
C GLU A 275 -8.71 6.26 -5.08
N ASN A 276 -7.78 5.36 -5.40
CA ASN A 276 -7.92 3.94 -5.20
C ASN A 276 -8.03 3.57 -3.71
N PRO A 277 -8.98 2.71 -3.31
CA PRO A 277 -9.15 2.30 -1.91
C PRO A 277 -8.16 1.20 -1.45
N ASN A 278 -7.29 0.74 -2.33
CA ASN A 278 -6.27 -0.28 -2.05
C ASN A 278 -4.89 0.36 -1.84
N PRO A 279 -3.96 -0.32 -1.16
CA PRO A 279 -2.62 0.21 -0.94
C PRO A 279 -1.82 0.27 -2.25
N VAL A 280 -1.22 1.41 -2.53
CA VAL A 280 -0.42 1.66 -3.73
C VAL A 280 1.01 2.01 -3.36
N LEU A 281 1.97 1.28 -3.93
CA LEU A 281 3.38 1.64 -3.92
C LEU A 281 3.69 2.37 -5.22
N PHE A 282 4.00 3.65 -5.11
CA PHE A 282 4.24 4.55 -6.22
C PHE A 282 5.74 4.80 -6.35
N PHE A 283 6.39 4.08 -7.25
CA PHE A 283 7.81 4.18 -7.52
C PHE A 283 8.12 5.37 -8.42
N GLU A 284 9.17 6.13 -8.08
CA GLU A 284 9.56 7.35 -8.77
C GLU A 284 11.07 7.31 -9.05
N HIS A 285 11.47 7.10 -10.31
CA HIS A 285 12.89 7.05 -10.62
C HIS A 285 13.55 8.43 -10.48
N LYS A 286 14.46 8.55 -9.51
CA LYS A 286 15.10 9.83 -9.14
C LYS A 286 15.82 10.54 -10.29
N ALA A 287 16.44 9.78 -11.19
CA ALA A 287 17.11 10.36 -12.35
C ALA A 287 16.13 11.10 -13.28
N LEU A 288 14.84 10.74 -13.29
CA LEU A 288 13.82 11.39 -14.10
C LEU A 288 13.35 12.73 -13.53
N TYR A 289 13.49 12.95 -12.23
CA TYR A 289 12.90 14.10 -11.53
C TYR A 289 13.16 15.44 -12.22
N ARG A 290 14.39 15.70 -12.62
CA ARG A 290 14.80 16.99 -13.22
C ARG A 290 15.28 16.86 -14.67
N SER A 291 15.59 15.63 -15.14
CA SER A 291 16.10 15.39 -16.49
C SER A 291 14.98 15.32 -17.54
N ILE A 292 13.77 14.93 -17.14
CA ILE A 292 12.66 14.75 -18.07
C ILE A 292 11.65 15.89 -17.92
N ARG A 293 11.25 16.43 -19.06
CA ARG A 293 10.15 17.38 -19.22
C ARG A 293 9.11 16.82 -20.17
N GLY A 294 7.87 17.20 -20.00
CA GLY A 294 6.78 16.77 -20.86
C GLY A 294 5.57 17.69 -20.77
N LYS A 295 4.65 17.47 -21.71
CA LYS A 295 3.38 18.17 -21.79
C LYS A 295 2.42 17.59 -20.78
N VAL A 296 2.00 18.36 -19.78
CA VAL A 296 1.09 17.95 -18.70
C VAL A 296 -0.18 18.78 -18.78
N PRO A 297 -1.37 18.16 -18.84
CA PRO A 297 -2.63 18.86 -18.74
C PRO A 297 -2.76 19.58 -17.39
N GLU A 298 -3.28 20.81 -17.41
CA GLU A 298 -3.62 21.53 -16.18
C GLU A 298 -4.87 20.93 -15.50
N GLY A 299 -4.97 21.15 -14.18
CA GLY A 299 -6.10 20.71 -13.37
C GLY A 299 -6.08 19.21 -13.07
N TYR A 300 -7.18 18.74 -12.55
CA TYR A 300 -7.35 17.38 -12.05
C TYR A 300 -7.71 16.42 -13.18
N TYR A 301 -6.96 15.33 -13.35
CA TYR A 301 -7.26 14.21 -14.24
C TYR A 301 -6.64 12.93 -13.71
N ASN A 302 -7.17 11.80 -14.11
CA ASN A 302 -6.67 10.50 -13.70
C ASN A 302 -6.32 9.60 -14.90
N ILE A 303 -5.52 8.58 -14.65
CA ILE A 303 -5.12 7.56 -15.64
C ILE A 303 -5.38 6.19 -15.03
N GLU A 304 -5.99 5.31 -15.82
CA GLU A 304 -6.34 3.96 -15.39
C GLU A 304 -5.09 3.15 -15.00
N ILE A 305 -5.11 2.61 -13.78
CA ILE A 305 -4.08 1.69 -13.27
C ILE A 305 -4.27 0.32 -13.93
N GLY A 306 -3.16 -0.38 -14.22
CA GLY A 306 -3.18 -1.68 -14.87
C GLY A 306 -3.27 -1.62 -16.39
N LYS A 307 -3.03 -0.44 -16.99
CA LYS A 307 -2.99 -0.26 -18.46
C LYS A 307 -1.62 0.25 -18.91
N ALA A 308 -0.98 -0.49 -19.79
CA ALA A 308 0.26 -0.11 -20.43
C ALA A 308 0.05 0.96 -21.52
N LYS A 309 1.13 1.62 -21.92
CA LYS A 309 1.12 2.64 -22.98
C LYS A 309 2.02 2.19 -24.14
N LEU A 310 1.43 2.05 -25.32
CA LEU A 310 2.21 1.76 -26.54
C LEU A 310 2.80 3.08 -27.08
N LEU A 311 4.10 3.24 -26.95
CA LEU A 311 4.82 4.47 -27.30
C LEU A 311 5.28 4.51 -28.77
N ARG A 312 5.56 3.35 -29.37
CA ARG A 312 5.94 3.16 -30.76
C ARG A 312 5.22 1.94 -31.29
N VAL A 313 4.89 1.96 -32.56
CA VAL A 313 4.26 0.84 -33.26
C VAL A 313 5.23 0.36 -34.34
N GLY A 314 5.57 -0.91 -34.33
CA GLY A 314 6.46 -1.55 -35.30
C GLY A 314 6.19 -3.04 -35.40
N ASN A 315 6.93 -3.76 -36.23
CA ASN A 315 6.64 -5.15 -36.58
C ASN A 315 7.77 -6.14 -36.29
N ASP A 316 9.00 -5.66 -35.99
CA ASP A 316 10.15 -6.56 -35.94
C ASP A 316 10.41 -7.15 -34.55
N ILE A 317 10.04 -6.39 -33.51
CA ILE A 317 10.30 -6.77 -32.11
C ILE A 317 9.37 -6.00 -31.15
N THR A 318 9.03 -6.59 -30.02
CA THR A 318 8.39 -5.93 -28.88
C THR A 318 9.45 -5.59 -27.84
N VAL A 319 9.51 -4.34 -27.41
CA VAL A 319 10.34 -3.88 -26.30
C VAL A 319 9.42 -3.52 -25.12
N ILE A 320 9.58 -4.23 -24.01
CA ILE A 320 8.73 -4.10 -22.80
C ILE A 320 9.60 -3.48 -21.71
N THR A 321 9.17 -2.37 -21.14
CA THR A 321 9.98 -1.63 -20.16
C THR A 321 9.11 -0.74 -19.26
N TYR A 322 9.73 -0.10 -18.27
CA TYR A 322 9.12 0.88 -17.35
C TYR A 322 10.17 1.83 -16.78
N GLY A 323 9.73 2.93 -16.16
CA GLY A 323 10.60 3.89 -15.48
C GLY A 323 11.70 4.46 -16.38
N LEU A 324 12.95 4.46 -15.92
CA LEU A 324 14.10 4.96 -16.68
C LEU A 324 14.33 4.17 -17.97
N GLY A 325 14.09 2.87 -17.96
CA GLY A 325 14.26 1.98 -19.11
C GLY A 325 13.49 2.44 -20.35
N VAL A 326 12.34 3.10 -20.16
CA VAL A 326 11.55 3.68 -21.27
C VAL A 326 12.36 4.71 -22.05
N HIS A 327 13.02 5.62 -21.36
CA HIS A 327 13.82 6.67 -22.00
C HIS A 327 15.07 6.14 -22.66
N GLU A 328 15.71 5.12 -22.07
CA GLU A 328 16.84 4.44 -22.68
C GLU A 328 16.43 3.68 -23.95
N ALA A 329 15.28 2.98 -23.90
CA ALA A 329 14.74 2.30 -25.07
C ALA A 329 14.40 3.28 -26.20
N ILE A 330 13.73 4.40 -25.91
CA ILE A 330 13.42 5.45 -26.90
C ILE A 330 14.68 5.96 -27.60
N LYS A 331 15.73 6.28 -26.84
CA LYS A 331 17.00 6.76 -27.41
C LYS A 331 17.59 5.77 -28.42
N VAL A 332 17.58 4.48 -28.07
CA VAL A 332 18.14 3.42 -28.94
C VAL A 332 17.25 3.18 -30.15
N VAL A 333 15.96 3.09 -29.96
CA VAL A 333 14.97 2.86 -31.04
C VAL A 333 14.99 3.99 -32.04
N ASP A 334 14.92 5.24 -31.60
CA ASP A 334 14.86 6.40 -32.47
C ASP A 334 16.22 6.60 -33.21
N LYS A 335 17.36 6.42 -32.50
CA LYS A 335 18.70 6.54 -33.11
C LYS A 335 18.98 5.53 -34.23
N ASN A 336 18.46 4.31 -34.09
CA ASN A 336 18.73 3.21 -35.01
C ASN A 336 17.54 2.89 -35.91
N SER A 337 16.45 3.67 -35.85
CA SER A 337 15.23 3.49 -36.66
C SER A 337 14.67 2.06 -36.55
N ILE A 338 14.63 1.51 -35.34
CA ILE A 338 14.16 0.14 -35.09
C ILE A 338 12.63 0.08 -35.20
N SER A 339 12.13 -0.82 -36.03
CA SER A 339 10.69 -1.10 -36.14
C SER A 339 10.23 -1.96 -34.98
N CYS A 340 9.80 -1.34 -33.87
CA CYS A 340 9.35 -2.07 -32.68
C CYS A 340 8.03 -1.57 -32.13
N ASP A 341 7.30 -2.47 -31.48
CA ASP A 341 6.34 -2.05 -30.46
C ASP A 341 7.13 -1.73 -29.20
N LEU A 342 7.03 -0.50 -28.73
CA LEU A 342 7.63 -0.08 -27.46
C LEU A 342 6.54 0.13 -26.42
N ILE A 343 6.51 -0.73 -25.43
CA ILE A 343 5.50 -0.75 -24.36
C ILE A 343 6.10 -0.18 -23.08
N ASP A 344 5.50 0.91 -22.57
CA ASP A 344 5.69 1.38 -21.19
C ASP A 344 4.62 0.76 -20.31
N LEU A 345 5.03 -0.08 -19.37
CA LEU A 345 4.12 -0.80 -18.48
C LEU A 345 3.35 0.13 -17.55
N ARG A 346 3.95 1.20 -17.05
CA ARG A 346 3.39 2.17 -16.10
C ARG A 346 2.90 1.58 -14.77
N THR A 347 2.31 0.39 -14.82
CA THR A 347 1.84 -0.39 -13.67
C THR A 347 2.46 -1.78 -13.71
N LEU A 348 3.04 -2.20 -12.60
CA LEU A 348 3.73 -3.47 -12.49
C LEU A 348 2.88 -4.54 -11.77
N SER A 349 1.90 -4.08 -10.99
CA SER A 349 0.85 -4.91 -10.37
C SER A 349 -0.41 -4.04 -10.19
N PRO A 350 -1.56 -4.35 -10.81
CA PRO A 350 -1.74 -5.41 -11.82
C PRO A 350 -0.98 -5.12 -13.12
N LEU A 351 -0.49 -6.17 -13.77
CA LEU A 351 0.22 -6.07 -15.05
C LEU A 351 -0.79 -6.10 -16.22
N ASP A 352 -0.53 -5.32 -17.27
CA ASP A 352 -1.32 -5.36 -18.52
C ASP A 352 -0.81 -6.50 -19.43
N GLU A 353 -1.14 -7.73 -19.06
CA GLU A 353 -0.71 -8.94 -19.78
C GLU A 353 -1.28 -8.98 -21.19
N GLU A 354 -2.52 -8.50 -21.39
CA GLU A 354 -3.18 -8.47 -22.70
C GLU A 354 -2.36 -7.67 -23.72
N SER A 355 -1.88 -6.48 -23.33
CA SER A 355 -1.06 -5.63 -24.19
C SER A 355 0.28 -6.29 -24.54
N ILE A 356 0.90 -6.99 -23.59
CA ILE A 356 2.15 -7.74 -23.78
C ILE A 356 1.92 -8.88 -24.78
N ILE A 357 0.97 -9.75 -24.50
CA ILE A 357 0.66 -10.94 -25.31
C ILE A 357 0.30 -10.54 -26.74
N LYS A 358 -0.56 -9.54 -26.91
CA LYS A 358 -0.97 -9.03 -28.23
C LYS A 358 0.22 -8.52 -29.05
N SER A 359 1.12 -7.80 -28.41
CA SER A 359 2.29 -7.23 -29.09
C SER A 359 3.30 -8.32 -29.47
N VAL A 360 3.60 -9.24 -28.54
CA VAL A 360 4.57 -10.32 -28.78
C VAL A 360 4.06 -11.28 -29.85
N ASN A 361 2.77 -11.64 -29.85
CA ASN A 361 2.19 -12.45 -30.92
C ASN A 361 2.25 -11.78 -32.30
N LYS A 362 2.20 -10.44 -32.35
CA LYS A 362 2.39 -9.70 -33.61
C LYS A 362 3.84 -9.72 -34.09
N THR A 363 4.81 -9.52 -33.22
CA THR A 363 6.21 -9.30 -33.59
C THR A 363 7.05 -10.58 -33.58
N GLY A 364 6.62 -11.61 -32.85
CA GLY A 364 7.34 -12.89 -32.68
C GLY A 364 8.67 -12.80 -31.91
N LYS A 365 9.01 -11.64 -31.36
CA LYS A 365 10.25 -11.42 -30.62
C LYS A 365 10.04 -10.40 -29.50
N ALA A 366 10.69 -10.62 -28.36
CA ALA A 366 10.58 -9.71 -27.22
C ALA A 366 11.94 -9.39 -26.59
N ILE A 367 12.09 -8.17 -26.14
CA ILE A 367 13.15 -7.72 -25.21
C ILE A 367 12.43 -7.13 -23.99
N ILE A 368 12.81 -7.58 -22.79
CA ILE A 368 12.37 -7.02 -21.53
C ILE A 368 13.54 -6.24 -20.95
N LEU A 369 13.34 -4.94 -20.72
CA LEU A 369 14.37 -4.04 -20.22
C LEU A 369 13.95 -3.43 -18.89
N HIS A 370 14.73 -3.67 -17.85
CA HIS A 370 14.54 -3.05 -16.52
C HIS A 370 15.88 -2.87 -15.79
N GLU A 371 15.91 -2.04 -14.78
CA GLU A 371 17.09 -1.70 -13.99
C GLU A 371 17.32 -2.68 -12.82
N ASP A 372 16.27 -3.37 -12.38
CA ASP A 372 16.34 -4.36 -11.30
C ASP A 372 17.20 -5.57 -11.68
N SER A 373 17.54 -6.40 -10.70
CA SER A 373 18.31 -7.63 -10.89
C SER A 373 17.68 -8.56 -11.94
N LEU A 374 18.51 -9.18 -12.79
CA LEU A 374 18.03 -10.19 -13.74
C LEU A 374 17.42 -11.40 -13.00
N PHE A 375 18.02 -11.80 -11.88
CA PHE A 375 17.50 -12.89 -11.06
C PHE A 375 16.41 -12.39 -10.12
N GLY A 376 15.19 -12.90 -10.33
CA GLY A 376 14.04 -12.57 -9.49
C GLY A 376 13.43 -11.17 -9.70
N GLY A 377 13.89 -10.42 -10.71
CA GLY A 377 13.24 -9.20 -11.14
C GLY A 377 11.98 -9.46 -11.96
N LEU A 378 11.18 -8.42 -12.20
CA LEU A 378 9.89 -8.51 -12.93
C LEU A 378 10.03 -9.11 -14.33
N GLY A 379 11.19 -8.94 -14.97
CA GLY A 379 11.47 -9.51 -16.28
C GLY A 379 11.32 -11.03 -16.34
N SER A 380 11.59 -11.72 -15.25
CA SER A 380 11.40 -13.18 -15.15
C SER A 380 9.94 -13.57 -15.24
N GLU A 381 9.06 -12.84 -14.58
CA GLU A 381 7.60 -13.05 -14.64
C GLU A 381 7.06 -12.76 -16.02
N ILE A 382 7.41 -11.62 -16.60
CA ILE A 382 7.01 -11.26 -17.97
C ILE A 382 7.48 -12.31 -18.97
N SER A 383 8.68 -12.84 -18.80
CA SER A 383 9.20 -13.92 -19.65
C SER A 383 8.37 -15.20 -19.53
N SER A 384 7.93 -15.55 -18.31
CA SER A 384 7.03 -16.70 -18.09
C SER A 384 5.68 -16.50 -18.79
N ILE A 385 5.07 -15.33 -18.61
CA ILE A 385 3.80 -14.98 -19.27
C ILE A 385 3.92 -15.11 -20.81
N ILE A 386 5.01 -14.61 -21.39
CA ILE A 386 5.27 -14.71 -22.83
C ILE A 386 5.41 -16.18 -23.25
N MET A 387 6.17 -16.99 -22.50
CA MET A 387 6.37 -18.40 -22.81
C MET A 387 5.07 -19.20 -22.71
N GLU A 388 4.21 -18.89 -21.75
CA GLU A 388 2.94 -19.59 -21.55
C GLU A 388 1.89 -19.22 -22.63
N ASN A 389 1.91 -17.99 -23.17
CA ASN A 389 0.85 -17.47 -24.00
C ASN A 389 1.26 -17.20 -25.48
N CYS A 390 2.56 -17.12 -25.77
CA CYS A 390 3.05 -16.72 -27.09
C CYS A 390 4.01 -17.75 -27.72
N PHE A 391 4.20 -18.90 -27.09
CA PHE A 391 5.07 -19.97 -27.60
C PHE A 391 4.23 -20.95 -28.44
N GLU A 392 4.40 -20.90 -29.77
CA GLU A 392 3.84 -21.86 -30.75
C GLU A 392 4.97 -22.64 -31.44
#